data_ad7a2fcf921419575974c28d7e3f207e
#
_entry.id   ad7a2fcf921419575974c28d7e3f207e
#
_cell.length_a   1.000
_cell.length_b   1.000
_cell.length_c   1.000
_cell.angle_alpha   90.00
_cell.angle_beta   90.00
_cell.angle_gamma   90.00
#
_symmetry.space_group_name_H-M   'P 1'
#
loop_
_entity.id
_entity.type
_entity.pdbx_description
1 polymer ?
#
loop_
_entity_poly.entity_id
_entity_poly.type
_entity_poly.pdbx_seq_one_letter_code
_entity_poly.pdbx_strand_id
1 'polypeptide(L)'
;MKKDCSSKTINTPKNIMPGNKFNKQSLSTGQIILIVILTLVAILMMVPFIWSIIASFTSANDLEGNGFKFFYGAFTFKNWASLFKNNWTLYIFNTLFIAFAEIFLQLLFCSMAAYAFAKYDFYGKKILYKIMLLSMMLPGIITLIPQFIVTTSLPFFKKDIFGNEIGPGLYNSLFGVILPNAVSIYGILFLRQFFTNLSDEIGDAARIDGASGFRVFLILSLIHI
;
A
#
# COMPACT_ATOMS: atom_id res chain seq x y z
N MET A 1 15.05 -13.85 77.43
CA MET A 1 15.85 -13.65 76.20
C MET A 1 14.95 -13.01 75.12
N LYS A 2 14.99 -11.67 75.06
CA LYS A 2 14.29 -10.86 74.04
C LYS A 2 15.16 -10.82 72.79
N LYS A 3 14.63 -11.22 71.60
CA LYS A 3 15.28 -10.97 70.32
C LYS A 3 14.53 -9.82 69.64
N ASP A 4 15.27 -8.74 69.46
CA ASP A 4 14.84 -7.56 68.73
C ASP A 4 14.62 -7.87 67.26
N CYS A 5 13.45 -7.50 66.77
CA CYS A 5 13.11 -7.55 65.36
C CYS A 5 13.41 -6.18 64.75
N SER A 6 14.61 -6.04 64.17
CA SER A 6 15.03 -4.82 63.46
C SER A 6 14.27 -4.70 62.13
N SER A 7 13.45 -3.67 62.02
CA SER A 7 12.76 -3.27 60.82
C SER A 7 13.74 -2.75 59.77
N LYS A 8 14.05 -3.55 58.77
CA LYS A 8 14.72 -3.09 57.56
C LYS A 8 13.75 -2.26 56.70
N THR A 9 13.93 -0.97 56.73
CA THR A 9 13.30 -0.05 55.76
C THR A 9 13.80 -0.37 54.37
N ILE A 10 12.86 -0.83 53.52
CA ILE A 10 13.06 -1.06 52.08
C ILE A 10 13.14 0.31 51.40
N ASN A 11 14.35 0.74 51.05
CA ASN A 11 14.56 1.89 50.18
C ASN A 11 14.13 1.52 48.76
N THR A 12 12.93 1.95 48.36
CA THR A 12 12.50 1.93 46.97
C THR A 12 13.29 3.01 46.20
N PRO A 13 14.05 2.66 45.16
CA PRO A 13 14.66 3.67 44.33
C PRO A 13 13.54 4.41 43.55
N LYS A 14 13.41 5.71 43.82
CA LYS A 14 12.64 6.64 42.99
C LYS A 14 13.30 6.69 41.61
N ASN A 15 12.89 5.80 40.71
CA ASN A 15 13.17 5.91 39.28
C ASN A 15 12.38 7.09 38.76
N ILE A 16 12.91 8.29 38.90
CA ILE A 16 12.45 9.49 38.19
C ILE A 16 12.85 9.27 36.74
N MET A 17 11.89 8.91 35.89
CA MET A 17 12.07 8.94 34.43
C MET A 17 12.60 10.33 34.07
N PRO A 18 13.76 10.43 33.38
CA PRO A 18 14.22 11.71 32.90
C PRO A 18 13.19 12.24 31.94
N GLY A 19 12.50 13.33 32.31
CA GLY A 19 11.60 14.04 31.41
C GLY A 19 12.33 14.31 30.12
N ASN A 20 11.75 13.85 29.02
CA ASN A 20 12.27 14.03 27.67
C ASN A 20 12.30 15.54 27.37
N LYS A 21 13.39 16.21 27.79
CA LYS A 21 13.69 17.58 27.37
C LYS A 21 13.93 17.47 25.87
N PHE A 22 12.94 17.86 25.05
CA PHE A 22 13.16 18.15 23.64
C PHE A 22 14.31 19.15 23.55
N ASN A 23 15.51 18.62 23.35
CA ASN A 23 16.71 19.41 23.17
C ASN A 23 16.49 20.15 21.82
N LYS A 24 16.24 21.46 21.88
CA LYS A 24 16.26 22.31 20.70
C LYS A 24 17.69 22.30 20.16
N GLN A 25 18.03 21.27 19.37
CA GLN A 25 19.29 21.26 18.66
C GLN A 25 19.26 22.45 17.69
N SER A 26 20.15 23.42 17.90
CA SER A 26 20.37 24.47 16.93
C SER A 26 20.79 23.83 15.60
N LEU A 27 20.02 24.09 14.55
CA LEU A 27 20.33 23.58 13.23
C LEU A 27 21.72 24.08 12.80
N SER A 28 22.57 23.15 12.36
CA SER A 28 23.85 23.50 11.75
C SER A 28 23.59 24.30 10.45
N THR A 29 24.52 25.20 10.10
CA THR A 29 24.44 25.99 8.84
C THR A 29 24.22 25.08 7.62
N GLY A 30 24.87 23.90 7.58
CA GLY A 30 24.66 22.93 6.51
C GLY A 30 23.23 22.36 6.47
N GLN A 31 22.60 22.13 7.63
CA GLN A 31 21.20 21.67 7.70
C GLN A 31 20.24 22.76 7.23
N ILE A 32 20.52 24.04 7.54
CA ILE A 32 19.69 25.14 7.06
C ILE A 32 19.77 25.24 5.53
N ILE A 33 20.97 25.18 4.97
CA ILE A 33 21.17 25.20 3.50
C ILE A 33 20.41 24.04 2.84
N LEU A 34 20.53 22.83 3.40
CA LEU A 34 19.84 21.64 2.89
C LEU A 34 18.31 21.82 2.92
N ILE A 35 17.77 22.33 4.04
CA ILE A 35 16.34 22.59 4.18
C ILE A 35 15.87 23.61 3.13
N VAL A 36 16.62 24.69 2.91
CA VAL A 36 16.28 25.70 1.90
C VAL A 36 16.25 25.09 0.50
N ILE A 37 17.27 24.32 0.14
CA ILE A 37 17.33 23.65 -1.17
C ILE A 37 16.14 22.69 -1.32
N LEU A 38 15.88 21.83 -0.34
CA LEU A 38 14.76 20.88 -0.39
C LEU A 38 13.40 21.60 -0.48
N THR A 39 13.25 22.71 0.23
CA THR A 39 12.02 23.53 0.17
C THR A 39 11.83 24.14 -1.22
N LEU A 40 12.88 24.67 -1.84
CA LEU A 40 12.81 25.20 -3.19
C LEU A 40 12.44 24.10 -4.22
N VAL A 41 13.05 22.93 -4.11
CA VAL A 41 12.71 21.77 -4.97
C VAL A 41 11.26 21.35 -4.75
N ALA A 42 10.80 21.30 -3.51
CA ALA A 42 9.41 20.95 -3.20
C ALA A 42 8.41 21.94 -3.80
N ILE A 43 8.70 23.25 -3.69
CA ILE A 43 7.86 24.29 -4.31
C ILE A 43 7.83 24.12 -5.82
N LEU A 44 8.99 23.89 -6.45
CA LEU A 44 9.06 23.67 -7.90
C LEU A 44 8.23 22.45 -8.34
N MET A 45 8.29 21.37 -7.57
CA MET A 45 7.49 20.16 -7.83
C MET A 45 5.98 20.37 -7.63
N MET A 46 5.57 21.35 -6.82
CA MET A 46 4.15 21.70 -6.64
C MET A 46 3.57 22.50 -7.81
N VAL A 47 4.41 23.18 -8.62
CA VAL A 47 3.96 24.03 -9.74
C VAL A 47 3.01 23.32 -10.71
N PRO A 48 3.31 22.11 -11.24
CA PRO A 48 2.40 21.44 -12.17
C PRO A 48 1.05 21.06 -11.53
N PHE A 49 1.02 20.75 -10.24
CA PHE A 49 -0.23 20.45 -9.52
C PHE A 49 -1.09 21.70 -9.36
N ILE A 50 -0.47 22.81 -8.94
CA ILE A 50 -1.16 24.10 -8.82
C ILE A 50 -1.71 24.54 -10.17
N TRP A 51 -0.90 24.41 -11.22
CA TRP A 51 -1.33 24.73 -12.57
C TRP A 51 -2.50 23.86 -13.03
N SER A 52 -2.47 22.54 -12.76
CA SER A 52 -3.56 21.61 -13.09
C SER A 52 -4.87 21.99 -12.38
N ILE A 53 -4.79 22.44 -11.12
CA ILE A 53 -5.96 22.93 -10.38
C ILE A 53 -6.50 24.19 -11.06
N ILE A 54 -5.66 25.17 -11.38
CA ILE A 54 -6.08 26.40 -12.05
C ILE A 54 -6.69 26.09 -13.43
N ALA A 55 -6.04 25.22 -14.22
CA ALA A 55 -6.53 24.79 -15.53
C ALA A 55 -7.89 24.11 -15.46
N SER A 56 -8.19 23.36 -14.38
CA SER A 56 -9.49 22.69 -14.21
C SER A 56 -10.67 23.67 -14.13
N PHE A 57 -10.42 24.91 -13.70
CA PHE A 57 -11.40 25.99 -13.65
C PHE A 57 -11.33 26.96 -14.84
N THR A 58 -10.52 26.64 -15.84
CA THR A 58 -10.32 27.50 -17.02
C THR A 58 -11.08 26.93 -18.21
N SER A 59 -11.64 27.78 -19.06
CA SER A 59 -12.34 27.35 -20.25
C SER A 59 -11.38 26.69 -21.26
N ALA A 60 -11.84 25.68 -22.00
CA ALA A 60 -11.01 24.99 -23.00
C ALA A 60 -10.47 25.95 -24.07
N ASN A 61 -11.28 26.91 -24.51
CA ASN A 61 -10.90 27.90 -25.52
C ASN A 61 -9.73 28.79 -25.05
N ASP A 62 -9.71 29.12 -23.73
CA ASP A 62 -8.64 29.95 -23.17
C ASP A 62 -7.34 29.14 -23.00
N LEU A 63 -7.44 27.85 -22.74
CA LEU A 63 -6.29 26.95 -22.64
C LEU A 63 -5.63 26.69 -24.00
N GLU A 64 -6.41 26.47 -25.04
CA GLU A 64 -5.93 26.15 -26.40
C GLU A 64 -5.42 27.38 -27.14
N GLY A 65 -6.06 28.57 -26.95
CA GLY A 65 -5.80 29.76 -27.75
C GLY A 65 -4.61 30.61 -27.29
N ASN A 66 -4.16 30.53 -26.05
CA ASN A 66 -3.25 31.50 -25.45
C ASN A 66 -1.87 30.97 -25.02
N GLY A 67 -1.51 29.74 -25.33
CA GLY A 67 -0.28 29.12 -24.85
C GLY A 67 -0.26 28.96 -23.32
N PHE A 68 0.91 28.67 -22.75
CA PHE A 68 1.05 28.49 -21.32
C PHE A 68 0.95 29.81 -20.55
N LYS A 69 -0.08 29.94 -19.72
CA LYS A 69 -0.26 31.04 -18.77
C LYS A 69 -0.58 30.49 -17.40
N PHE A 70 -0.14 31.15 -16.34
CA PHE A 70 -0.49 30.73 -14.95
C PHE A 70 -1.93 31.14 -14.61
N PHE A 71 -2.42 32.25 -15.15
CA PHE A 71 -3.77 32.74 -14.90
C PHE A 71 -4.46 33.02 -16.24
N TYR A 72 -5.58 32.36 -16.44
CA TYR A 72 -6.47 32.49 -17.56
C TYR A 72 -7.72 33.23 -17.06
N GLY A 73 -8.10 34.31 -17.64
CA GLY A 73 -9.33 35.10 -17.49
C GLY A 73 -10.32 34.71 -16.38
N ALA A 74 -11.56 34.44 -16.75
CA ALA A 74 -12.63 34.12 -15.79
C ALA A 74 -12.65 32.64 -15.37
N PHE A 75 -12.76 32.40 -14.07
CA PHE A 75 -13.00 31.04 -13.54
C PHE A 75 -14.36 30.52 -13.99
N THR A 76 -14.40 29.25 -14.45
CA THR A 76 -15.60 28.59 -14.87
C THR A 76 -15.75 27.19 -14.23
N PHE A 77 -16.95 26.84 -13.82
CA PHE A 77 -17.29 25.50 -13.35
C PHE A 77 -17.84 24.58 -14.47
N LYS A 78 -17.85 25.03 -15.72
CA LYS A 78 -18.40 24.25 -16.85
C LYS A 78 -17.69 22.92 -17.02
N ASN A 79 -16.39 22.87 -16.86
CA ASN A 79 -15.62 21.61 -16.96
C ASN A 79 -16.10 20.60 -15.92
N TRP A 80 -16.25 21.02 -14.67
CA TRP A 80 -16.74 20.18 -13.57
C TRP A 80 -18.19 19.75 -13.80
N ALA A 81 -19.07 20.63 -14.27
CA ALA A 81 -20.44 20.28 -14.60
C ALA A 81 -20.53 19.28 -15.77
N SER A 82 -19.62 19.36 -16.75
CA SER A 82 -19.57 18.42 -17.86
C SER A 82 -19.13 17.01 -17.45
N LEU A 83 -18.33 16.86 -16.39
CA LEU A 83 -17.94 15.56 -15.86
C LEU A 83 -19.18 14.76 -15.39
N PHE A 84 -20.12 15.42 -14.71
CA PHE A 84 -21.32 14.76 -14.19
C PHE A 84 -22.38 14.46 -15.29
N LYS A 85 -22.29 15.11 -16.46
CA LYS A 85 -23.15 14.80 -17.61
C LYS A 85 -22.67 13.58 -18.39
N ASN A 86 -21.39 13.25 -18.34
CA ASN A 86 -20.79 12.10 -18.97
C ASN A 86 -20.72 10.94 -17.96
N ASN A 87 -20.40 9.73 -18.41
CA ASN A 87 -20.34 8.52 -17.57
C ASN A 87 -19.19 8.51 -16.53
N TRP A 88 -18.67 9.68 -16.14
CA TRP A 88 -17.56 9.79 -15.18
C TRP A 88 -17.88 9.19 -13.81
N THR A 89 -19.12 9.32 -13.36
CA THR A 89 -19.58 8.68 -12.13
C THR A 89 -19.39 7.17 -12.18
N LEU A 90 -19.77 6.54 -13.30
CA LEU A 90 -19.56 5.11 -13.52
C LEU A 90 -18.06 4.74 -13.51
N TYR A 91 -17.23 5.54 -14.17
CA TYR A 91 -15.78 5.31 -14.21
C TYR A 91 -15.14 5.42 -12.83
N ILE A 92 -15.55 6.39 -12.04
CA ILE A 92 -15.09 6.56 -10.64
C ILE A 92 -15.49 5.33 -9.81
N PHE A 93 -16.75 4.88 -9.89
CA PHE A 93 -17.21 3.69 -9.17
C PHE A 93 -16.45 2.43 -9.60
N ASN A 94 -16.27 2.21 -10.90
CA ASN A 94 -15.49 1.08 -11.40
C ASN A 94 -14.05 1.12 -10.89
N THR A 95 -13.40 2.29 -10.91
CA THR A 95 -12.04 2.46 -10.42
C THR A 95 -11.94 2.20 -8.92
N LEU A 96 -12.87 2.72 -8.13
CA LEU A 96 -12.93 2.46 -6.69
C LEU A 96 -13.16 0.97 -6.41
N PHE A 97 -14.08 0.32 -7.12
CA PHE A 97 -14.35 -1.11 -6.98
C PHE A 97 -13.10 -1.95 -7.30
N ILE A 98 -12.43 -1.67 -8.43
CA ILE A 98 -11.19 -2.35 -8.81
C ILE A 98 -10.14 -2.14 -7.72
N ALA A 99 -9.91 -0.91 -7.28
CA ALA A 99 -8.90 -0.58 -6.28
C ALA A 99 -9.16 -1.31 -4.95
N PHE A 100 -10.40 -1.29 -4.44
CA PHE A 100 -10.75 -2.01 -3.22
C PHE A 100 -10.59 -3.52 -3.38
N ALA A 101 -11.04 -4.10 -4.49
CA ALA A 101 -10.92 -5.52 -4.74
C ALA A 101 -9.44 -5.95 -4.87
N GLU A 102 -8.61 -5.21 -5.59
CA GLU A 102 -7.18 -5.47 -5.70
C GLU A 102 -6.47 -5.38 -4.35
N ILE A 103 -6.70 -4.31 -3.58
CA ILE A 103 -6.10 -4.15 -2.25
C ILE A 103 -6.48 -5.31 -1.34
N PHE A 104 -7.77 -5.67 -1.31
CA PHE A 104 -8.25 -6.77 -0.48
C PHE A 104 -7.61 -8.11 -0.86
N LEU A 105 -7.59 -8.44 -2.16
CA LEU A 105 -6.99 -9.68 -2.64
C LEU A 105 -5.47 -9.70 -2.45
N GLN A 106 -4.78 -8.59 -2.71
CA GLN A 106 -3.34 -8.48 -2.47
C GLN A 106 -3.01 -8.65 -0.99
N LEU A 107 -3.72 -7.97 -0.09
CA LEU A 107 -3.49 -8.14 1.34
C LEU A 107 -3.72 -9.59 1.77
N LEU A 108 -4.79 -10.21 1.31
CA LEU A 108 -5.12 -11.59 1.65
C LEU A 108 -4.06 -12.57 1.14
N PHE A 109 -3.81 -12.59 -0.17
CA PHE A 109 -2.91 -13.59 -0.77
C PHE A 109 -1.44 -13.31 -0.46
N CYS A 110 -1.01 -12.04 -0.48
CA CYS A 110 0.37 -11.71 -0.17
C CYS A 110 0.69 -11.96 1.30
N SER A 111 -0.21 -11.66 2.24
CA SER A 111 0.02 -11.93 3.65
C SER A 111 0.06 -13.44 3.95
N MET A 112 -0.84 -14.24 3.36
CA MET A 112 -0.82 -15.70 3.49
C MET A 112 0.50 -16.29 2.97
N ALA A 113 0.93 -15.91 1.78
CA ALA A 113 2.18 -16.36 1.20
C ALA A 113 3.39 -15.89 2.02
N ALA A 114 3.41 -14.62 2.42
CA ALA A 114 4.47 -14.03 3.22
C ALA A 114 4.62 -14.72 4.58
N TYR A 115 3.50 -15.01 5.25
CA TYR A 115 3.48 -15.72 6.52
C TYR A 115 4.02 -17.16 6.36
N ALA A 116 3.62 -17.87 5.31
CA ALA A 116 4.15 -19.19 5.00
C ALA A 116 5.66 -19.17 4.78
N PHE A 117 6.16 -18.21 3.99
CA PHE A 117 7.60 -18.02 3.77
C PHE A 117 8.37 -17.53 5.00
N ALA A 118 7.73 -16.87 5.95
CA ALA A 118 8.39 -16.40 7.17
C ALA A 118 8.45 -17.49 8.26
N LYS A 119 7.31 -18.15 8.52
CA LYS A 119 7.10 -18.97 9.73
C LYS A 119 7.13 -20.48 9.51
N TYR A 120 7.00 -20.94 8.25
CA TYR A 120 7.04 -22.37 7.96
C TYR A 120 8.27 -22.76 7.17
N ASP A 121 8.80 -23.95 7.45
CA ASP A 121 9.80 -24.62 6.62
C ASP A 121 9.13 -25.70 5.79
N PHE A 122 9.25 -25.60 4.48
CA PHE A 122 8.69 -26.54 3.53
C PHE A 122 9.69 -26.83 2.41
N TYR A 123 9.49 -28.01 1.78
CA TYR A 123 10.36 -28.45 0.67
C TYR A 123 10.26 -27.47 -0.50
N GLY A 124 11.43 -27.06 -1.04
CA GLY A 124 11.48 -26.11 -2.15
C GLY A 124 11.39 -24.62 -1.79
N LYS A 125 11.19 -24.24 -0.50
CA LYS A 125 11.10 -22.86 -0.02
C LYS A 125 12.21 -21.96 -0.60
N LYS A 126 13.48 -22.42 -0.56
CA LYS A 126 14.63 -21.63 -1.05
C LYS A 126 14.58 -21.43 -2.56
N ILE A 127 14.13 -22.43 -3.31
CA ILE A 127 14.02 -22.37 -4.77
C ILE A 127 12.91 -21.41 -5.17
N LEU A 128 11.72 -21.54 -4.59
CA LEU A 128 10.58 -20.66 -4.84
C LEU A 128 10.92 -19.21 -4.51
N TYR A 129 11.58 -18.98 -3.36
CA TYR A 129 12.02 -17.64 -2.98
C TYR A 129 12.99 -17.01 -4.00
N LYS A 130 13.95 -17.81 -4.50
CA LYS A 130 14.87 -17.35 -5.56
C LYS A 130 14.13 -17.04 -6.86
N ILE A 131 13.16 -17.86 -7.27
CA ILE A 131 12.34 -17.63 -8.46
C ILE A 131 11.57 -16.32 -8.32
N MET A 132 10.96 -16.05 -7.14
CA MET A 132 10.28 -14.80 -6.87
C MET A 132 11.22 -13.59 -7.00
N LEU A 133 12.44 -13.68 -6.45
CA LEU A 133 13.44 -12.59 -6.60
C LEU A 133 13.85 -12.39 -8.05
N LEU A 134 14.06 -13.48 -8.80
CA LEU A 134 14.42 -13.40 -10.23
C LEU A 134 13.28 -12.77 -11.05
N SER A 135 12.04 -13.10 -10.75
CA SER A 135 10.89 -12.53 -11.47
C SER A 135 10.71 -11.02 -11.24
N MET A 136 11.15 -10.47 -10.09
CA MET A 136 11.19 -9.01 -9.90
C MET A 136 12.19 -8.28 -10.78
N MET A 137 13.21 -8.99 -11.28
CA MET A 137 14.18 -8.39 -12.20
C MET A 137 13.64 -8.25 -13.63
N LEU A 138 12.52 -8.91 -13.94
CA LEU A 138 11.86 -8.78 -15.24
C LEU A 138 11.10 -7.45 -15.31
N PRO A 139 11.37 -6.60 -16.29
CA PRO A 139 10.60 -5.39 -16.50
C PRO A 139 9.14 -5.73 -16.76
N GLY A 140 8.20 -5.08 -16.04
CA GLY A 140 6.76 -5.34 -16.15
C GLY A 140 6.19 -5.20 -17.57
N ILE A 141 6.83 -4.39 -18.42
CA ILE A 141 6.41 -4.22 -19.82
C ILE A 141 6.54 -5.53 -20.62
N ILE A 142 7.49 -6.39 -20.29
CA ILE A 142 7.68 -7.68 -20.98
C ILE A 142 6.58 -8.67 -20.62
N THR A 143 6.08 -8.61 -19.41
CA THR A 143 5.02 -9.51 -18.91
C THR A 143 3.62 -9.10 -19.34
N LEU A 144 3.43 -7.85 -19.80
CA LEU A 144 2.13 -7.30 -20.14
C LEU A 144 1.44 -8.07 -21.26
N ILE A 145 2.15 -8.38 -22.37
CA ILE A 145 1.58 -9.12 -23.51
C ILE A 145 1.23 -10.56 -23.11
N PRO A 146 2.12 -11.36 -22.51
CA PRO A 146 1.77 -12.70 -22.01
C PRO A 146 0.61 -12.68 -21.01
N GLN A 147 0.58 -11.73 -20.09
CA GLN A 147 -0.50 -11.56 -19.12
C GLN A 147 -1.85 -11.31 -19.81
N PHE A 148 -1.87 -10.44 -20.82
CA PHE A 148 -3.08 -10.19 -21.63
C PHE A 148 -3.54 -11.45 -22.35
N ILE A 149 -2.63 -12.19 -23.01
CA ILE A 149 -2.98 -13.43 -23.71
C ILE A 149 -3.56 -14.46 -22.74
N VAL A 150 -2.94 -14.68 -21.59
CA VAL A 150 -3.45 -15.60 -20.56
C VAL A 150 -4.83 -15.18 -20.09
N THR A 151 -5.00 -13.90 -19.77
CA THR A 151 -6.27 -13.36 -19.25
C THR A 151 -7.41 -13.53 -20.26
N THR A 152 -7.15 -13.31 -21.54
CA THR A 152 -8.15 -13.47 -22.60
C THR A 152 -8.39 -14.92 -23.01
N SER A 153 -7.46 -15.83 -22.69
CA SER A 153 -7.58 -17.26 -23.04
C SER A 153 -8.27 -18.10 -21.97
N LEU A 154 -8.59 -17.53 -20.79
CA LEU A 154 -9.23 -18.29 -19.71
C LEU A 154 -10.65 -18.70 -20.08
N PRO A 155 -10.96 -20.04 -20.14
CA PRO A 155 -12.24 -20.52 -20.68
C PRO A 155 -13.42 -20.42 -19.70
N PHE A 156 -13.15 -20.02 -18.44
CA PHE A 156 -14.12 -20.17 -17.36
C PHE A 156 -15.12 -19.02 -17.23
N PHE A 157 -14.86 -17.87 -17.82
CA PHE A 157 -15.68 -16.69 -17.64
C PHE A 157 -16.26 -16.22 -18.98
N LYS A 158 -17.51 -16.57 -19.24
CA LYS A 158 -18.25 -16.10 -20.43
C LYS A 158 -19.20 -14.95 -20.13
N LYS A 159 -19.48 -14.69 -18.83
CA LYS A 159 -20.40 -13.63 -18.39
C LYS A 159 -19.77 -12.86 -17.23
N ASP A 160 -20.01 -11.54 -17.19
CA ASP A 160 -19.65 -10.71 -16.06
C ASP A 160 -20.59 -10.92 -14.86
N ILE A 161 -20.34 -10.22 -13.75
CA ILE A 161 -21.20 -10.26 -12.54
C ILE A 161 -22.63 -9.80 -12.84
N PHE A 162 -22.81 -8.99 -13.88
CA PHE A 162 -24.09 -8.44 -14.30
C PHE A 162 -24.78 -9.28 -15.38
N GLY A 163 -24.21 -10.43 -15.76
CA GLY A 163 -24.79 -11.36 -16.73
C GLY A 163 -24.56 -11.01 -18.20
N ASN A 164 -23.78 -9.98 -18.51
CA ASN A 164 -23.43 -9.62 -19.87
C ASN A 164 -22.41 -10.60 -20.45
N GLU A 165 -22.51 -10.91 -21.75
CA GLU A 165 -21.52 -11.73 -22.42
C GLU A 165 -20.19 -10.97 -22.49
N ILE A 166 -19.18 -11.55 -21.83
CA ILE A 166 -17.82 -11.10 -21.93
C ILE A 166 -17.21 -11.79 -23.16
N GLY A 167 -16.36 -11.08 -23.88
CA GLY A 167 -15.56 -11.68 -24.95
C GLY A 167 -14.76 -12.89 -24.47
N PRO A 168 -13.85 -13.44 -25.28
CA PRO A 168 -13.11 -14.62 -24.91
C PRO A 168 -12.35 -14.38 -23.58
N GLY A 169 -12.53 -15.28 -22.62
CA GLY A 169 -11.93 -15.21 -21.30
C GLY A 169 -12.45 -14.05 -20.45
N LEU A 170 -11.54 -13.30 -19.87
CA LEU A 170 -11.82 -12.12 -19.02
C LEU A 170 -11.68 -10.78 -19.76
N TYR A 171 -11.68 -10.82 -21.10
CA TYR A 171 -11.62 -9.60 -21.91
C TYR A 171 -12.78 -8.67 -21.59
N ASN A 172 -12.51 -7.38 -21.48
CA ASN A 172 -13.48 -6.32 -21.19
C ASN A 172 -14.30 -6.54 -19.90
N SER A 173 -13.72 -7.18 -18.89
CA SER A 173 -14.34 -7.37 -17.58
C SER A 173 -13.50 -6.74 -16.45
N LEU A 174 -14.17 -6.36 -15.37
CA LEU A 174 -13.49 -5.85 -14.17
C LEU A 174 -12.53 -6.90 -13.58
N PHE A 175 -12.89 -8.19 -13.65
CA PHE A 175 -12.02 -9.29 -13.21
C PHE A 175 -10.78 -9.45 -14.08
N GLY A 176 -10.83 -9.07 -15.35
CA GLY A 176 -9.66 -9.08 -16.23
C GLY A 176 -8.58 -8.11 -15.81
N VAL A 177 -8.95 -7.07 -15.06
CA VAL A 177 -8.00 -6.13 -14.44
C VAL A 177 -7.58 -6.61 -13.04
N ILE A 178 -8.53 -7.05 -12.22
CA ILE A 178 -8.32 -7.39 -10.81
C ILE A 178 -7.45 -8.66 -10.66
N LEU A 179 -7.77 -9.75 -11.36
CA LEU A 179 -7.15 -11.05 -11.11
C LEU A 179 -5.64 -11.08 -11.40
N PRO A 180 -5.14 -10.52 -12.50
CA PRO A 180 -3.70 -10.49 -12.76
C PRO A 180 -2.90 -9.71 -11.72
N ASN A 181 -3.54 -8.73 -11.08
CA ASN A 181 -2.93 -7.87 -10.05
C ASN A 181 -3.21 -8.33 -8.62
N ALA A 182 -3.97 -9.42 -8.44
CA ALA A 182 -4.36 -9.92 -7.12
C ALA A 182 -3.18 -10.39 -6.24
N VAL A 183 -2.01 -10.65 -6.83
CA VAL A 183 -0.78 -11.06 -6.11
C VAL A 183 0.38 -10.20 -6.57
N SER A 184 1.09 -9.61 -5.60
CA SER A 184 2.30 -8.83 -5.84
C SER A 184 3.50 -9.51 -5.19
N ILE A 185 4.52 -9.81 -5.97
CA ILE A 185 5.77 -10.39 -5.43
C ILE A 185 6.43 -9.41 -4.46
N TYR A 186 6.43 -8.12 -4.80
CA TYR A 186 6.91 -7.08 -3.89
C TYR A 186 6.16 -7.09 -2.57
N GLY A 187 4.82 -7.20 -2.62
CA GLY A 187 3.98 -7.31 -1.42
C GLY A 187 4.33 -8.54 -0.57
N ILE A 188 4.55 -9.70 -1.20
CA ILE A 188 4.95 -10.92 -0.49
C ILE A 188 6.31 -10.72 0.22
N LEU A 189 7.30 -10.18 -0.47
CA LEU A 189 8.64 -9.99 0.09
C LEU A 189 8.65 -8.95 1.22
N PHE A 190 7.92 -7.86 1.04
CA PHE A 190 7.78 -6.81 2.06
C PHE A 190 7.11 -7.35 3.33
N LEU A 191 5.96 -8.01 3.19
CA LEU A 191 5.24 -8.60 4.31
C LEU A 191 6.03 -9.75 4.96
N ARG A 192 6.77 -10.55 4.17
CA ARG A 192 7.65 -11.59 4.72
C ARG A 192 8.72 -10.98 5.64
N GLN A 193 9.35 -9.88 5.23
CA GLN A 193 10.33 -9.18 6.07
C GLN A 193 9.71 -8.76 7.40
N PHE A 194 8.48 -8.27 7.37
CA PHE A 194 7.74 -7.91 8.56
C PHE A 194 7.47 -9.13 9.46
N PHE A 195 6.89 -10.21 8.91
CA PHE A 195 6.60 -11.43 9.68
C PHE A 195 7.86 -12.12 10.22
N THR A 196 9.01 -11.98 9.56
CA THR A 196 10.28 -12.54 10.05
C THR A 196 10.76 -11.83 11.32
N ASN A 197 10.45 -10.55 11.48
CA ASN A 197 10.83 -9.75 12.65
C ASN A 197 9.88 -9.96 13.85
N LEU A 198 8.73 -10.59 13.66
CA LEU A 198 7.82 -10.91 14.76
C LEU A 198 8.35 -12.08 15.57
N SER A 199 8.33 -11.94 16.90
CA SER A 199 8.72 -13.01 17.84
C SER A 199 7.84 -14.25 17.64
N ASP A 200 8.47 -15.42 17.62
CA ASP A 200 7.75 -16.71 17.53
C ASP A 200 6.97 -17.00 18.81
N GLU A 201 7.37 -16.41 19.95
CA GLU A 201 6.73 -16.57 21.26
C GLU A 201 5.23 -16.21 21.23
N ILE A 202 4.86 -15.19 20.44
CA ILE A 202 3.44 -14.78 20.31
C ILE A 202 2.64 -15.89 19.61
N GLY A 203 3.22 -16.48 18.58
CA GLY A 203 2.61 -17.60 17.86
C GLY A 203 2.48 -18.86 18.73
N ASP A 204 3.49 -19.15 19.51
CA ASP A 204 3.53 -20.30 20.40
C ASP A 204 2.58 -20.13 21.59
N ALA A 205 2.49 -18.95 22.19
CA ALA A 205 1.49 -18.64 23.21
C ALA A 205 0.06 -18.87 22.69
N ALA A 206 -0.26 -18.36 21.50
CA ALA A 206 -1.57 -18.56 20.89
C ALA A 206 -1.87 -20.04 20.59
N ARG A 207 -0.85 -20.87 20.26
CA ARG A 207 -1.00 -22.32 20.06
C ARG A 207 -1.25 -23.05 21.38
N ILE A 208 -0.60 -22.62 22.48
CA ILE A 208 -0.86 -23.15 23.83
C ILE A 208 -2.32 -22.88 24.22
N ASP A 209 -2.86 -21.71 23.85
CA ASP A 209 -4.27 -21.34 24.04
C ASP A 209 -5.22 -22.08 23.08
N GLY A 210 -4.73 -23.02 22.28
CA GLY A 210 -5.53 -23.86 21.38
C GLY A 210 -5.86 -23.21 20.03
N ALA A 211 -5.19 -22.13 19.62
CA ALA A 211 -5.43 -21.51 18.32
C ALA A 211 -4.84 -22.38 17.19
N SER A 212 -5.63 -22.63 16.13
CA SER A 212 -5.12 -23.24 14.90
C SER A 212 -4.12 -22.35 14.18
N GLY A 213 -3.24 -22.92 13.35
CA GLY A 213 -2.24 -22.13 12.61
C GLY A 213 -2.84 -21.01 11.76
N PHE A 214 -4.01 -21.20 11.17
CA PHE A 214 -4.73 -20.17 10.45
C PHE A 214 -5.26 -19.07 11.37
N ARG A 215 -5.73 -19.40 12.56
CA ARG A 215 -6.17 -18.44 13.57
C ARG A 215 -4.99 -17.61 14.09
N VAL A 216 -3.85 -18.23 14.31
CA VAL A 216 -2.61 -17.53 14.66
C VAL A 216 -2.21 -16.53 13.57
N PHE A 217 -2.26 -16.96 12.30
CA PHE A 217 -2.01 -16.05 11.16
C PHE A 217 -2.96 -14.87 11.16
N LEU A 218 -4.28 -15.07 11.31
CA LEU A 218 -5.27 -13.98 11.32
C LEU A 218 -5.00 -12.99 12.46
N ILE A 219 -4.73 -13.49 13.67
CA ILE A 219 -4.43 -12.65 14.83
C ILE A 219 -3.18 -11.81 14.58
N LEU A 220 -2.09 -12.43 14.12
CA LEU A 220 -0.84 -11.73 13.83
C LEU A 220 -0.98 -10.72 12.69
N SER A 221 -1.77 -11.05 11.65
CA SER A 221 -2.00 -10.13 10.53
C SER A 221 -2.90 -8.96 10.92
N LEU A 222 -3.99 -9.20 11.68
CA LEU A 222 -4.94 -8.15 12.06
C LEU A 222 -4.40 -7.17 13.10
N ILE A 223 -3.50 -7.63 13.98
CA ILE A 223 -2.97 -6.77 15.06
C ILE A 223 -1.78 -5.94 14.58
N HIS A 224 -1.05 -6.39 13.56
CA HIS A 224 0.22 -5.81 13.15
C HIS A 224 0.25 -5.23 11.72
N ILE A 225 -0.80 -5.36 10.94
CA ILE A 225 -1.00 -4.70 9.64
C ILE A 225 -2.02 -3.59 9.75
#